data_b51b927fe1c90830b4952cf8d48fe39c
#
_entry.id   b51b927fe1c90830b4952cf8d48fe39c
#
_cell.length_a   1.000
_cell.length_b   1.000
_cell.length_c   1.000
_cell.angle_alpha   90.00
_cell.angle_beta   90.00
_cell.angle_gamma   90.00
#
_symmetry.space_group_name_H-M   'P 1'
#
loop_
_entity.id
_entity.type
_entity.pdbx_description
1 polymer ?
#
loop_
_entity_poly.entity_id
_entity_poly.type
_entity_poly.pdbx_seq_one_letter_code
_entity_poly.pdbx_strand_id
1 'polypeptide(L)'
;MSIEKSAGVVVFYRGAQIEYLLVHSSYWGFPKGHIESGESERAAAMREAREETGIHVALLDGFRQVDEYAFARRAELVQKQSIYFLGEAASHNARISWEHDDLAWLPFDDAFARLEYEGGKEILRRANEFLKRKR
;
A
#
# COMPACT_ATOMS: atom_id res chain seq x y z
N MET A 1 -5.12 1.05 25.94
CA MET A 1 -4.55 0.75 24.62
C MET A 1 -5.49 1.26 23.54
N SER A 2 -4.96 1.93 22.55
CA SER A 2 -5.74 2.39 21.41
C SER A 2 -5.35 1.61 20.16
N ILE A 3 -6.27 1.56 19.20
CA ILE A 3 -6.06 0.88 17.91
C ILE A 3 -6.25 1.91 16.80
N GLU A 4 -5.24 2.03 15.93
CA GLU A 4 -5.31 2.90 14.75
C GLU A 4 -5.34 2.03 13.50
N LYS A 5 -6.30 2.29 12.62
CA LYS A 5 -6.47 1.52 11.40
C LYS A 5 -6.28 2.40 10.16
N SER A 6 -5.49 1.88 9.24
CA SER A 6 -5.30 2.48 7.92
C SER A 6 -5.60 1.43 6.86
N ALA A 7 -5.93 1.88 5.67
CA ALA A 7 -6.12 1.00 4.53
C ALA A 7 -5.32 1.53 3.35
N GLY A 8 -4.77 0.63 2.56
CA GLY A 8 -3.97 1.00 1.41
C GLY A 8 -4.01 -0.06 0.33
N VAL A 9 -3.27 0.20 -0.73
CA VAL A 9 -3.24 -0.67 -1.90
C VAL A 9 -1.79 -0.93 -2.29
N VAL A 10 -1.49 -2.21 -2.53
CA VAL A 10 -0.29 -2.58 -3.29
C VAL A 10 -0.69 -2.38 -4.75
N VAL A 11 -0.21 -1.31 -5.36
CA VAL A 11 -0.58 -0.93 -6.72
C VAL A 11 0.42 -1.54 -7.69
N PHE A 12 -0.08 -2.23 -8.71
CA PHE A 12 0.79 -2.77 -9.75
C PHE A 12 0.31 -2.34 -11.13
N TYR A 13 1.24 -2.33 -12.08
CA TYR A 13 0.97 -2.00 -13.47
C TYR A 13 1.53 -3.10 -14.37
N ARG A 14 0.71 -3.56 -15.33
CA ARG A 14 1.13 -4.60 -16.28
C ARG A 14 1.69 -3.95 -17.54
N GLY A 15 3.01 -3.74 -17.55
CA GLY A 15 3.73 -3.31 -18.74
C GLY A 15 4.48 -4.48 -19.35
N ALA A 16 5.68 -4.25 -19.83
CA ALA A 16 6.57 -5.33 -20.29
C ALA A 16 6.85 -6.31 -19.16
N GLN A 17 6.87 -5.79 -17.93
CA GLN A 17 6.95 -6.58 -16.71
C GLN A 17 6.02 -5.93 -15.70
N ILE A 18 5.69 -6.66 -14.64
CA ILE A 18 4.88 -6.09 -13.56
C ILE A 18 5.76 -5.16 -12.73
N GLU A 19 5.27 -3.94 -12.53
CA GLU A 19 5.92 -2.97 -11.67
C GLU A 19 4.99 -2.58 -10.54
N TYR A 20 5.57 -2.31 -9.37
CA TYR A 20 4.84 -1.90 -8.18
C TYR A 20 5.11 -0.43 -7.88
N LEU A 21 4.09 0.27 -7.42
CA LEU A 21 4.20 1.69 -7.08
C LEU A 21 4.54 1.85 -5.61
N LEU A 22 5.65 2.49 -5.34
CA LEU A 22 6.03 2.89 -3.99
C LEU A 22 6.03 4.41 -3.88
N VAL A 23 5.68 4.92 -2.72
CA VAL A 23 5.72 6.35 -2.41
C VAL A 23 6.61 6.57 -1.19
N HIS A 24 7.22 7.75 -1.13
CA HIS A 24 8.14 8.10 -0.05
C HIS A 24 7.67 9.35 0.68
N SER A 25 7.69 9.29 2.02
CA SER A 25 7.57 10.47 2.87
C SER A 25 8.70 10.40 3.89
N SER A 26 8.51 9.76 5.04
CA SER A 26 9.61 9.44 5.96
C SER A 26 10.31 8.14 5.58
N TYR A 27 9.63 7.29 4.84
CA TYR A 27 10.13 5.99 4.39
C TYR A 27 9.38 5.60 3.11
N TRP A 28 9.91 4.59 2.42
CA TRP A 28 9.24 4.03 1.24
C TRP A 28 8.16 3.05 1.66
N GLY A 29 6.98 3.16 1.07
CA GLY A 29 5.87 2.28 1.38
C GLY A 29 4.79 2.35 0.31
N PHE A 30 3.65 1.72 0.61
CA PHE A 30 2.49 1.72 -0.28
C PHE A 30 1.59 2.91 0.05
N PRO A 31 0.83 3.43 -0.92
CA PRO A 31 -0.15 4.47 -0.62
C PRO A 31 -1.20 3.93 0.36
N LYS A 32 -1.43 4.66 1.43
CA LYS A 32 -2.38 4.28 2.48
C LYS A 32 -2.76 5.51 3.31
N GLY A 33 -3.85 5.38 4.07
CA GLY A 33 -4.25 6.41 5.01
C GLY A 33 -5.36 5.93 5.91
N HIS A 34 -5.76 6.79 6.82
CA HIS A 34 -6.78 6.46 7.83
C HIS A 34 -8.12 6.15 7.20
N ILE A 35 -8.81 5.18 7.78
CA ILE A 35 -10.18 4.84 7.41
C ILE A 35 -11.10 5.87 8.06
N GLU A 36 -11.92 6.53 7.27
CA GLU A 36 -12.85 7.53 7.77
C GLU A 36 -14.14 6.89 8.25
N SER A 37 -14.84 7.59 9.14
CA SER A 37 -16.10 7.12 9.70
C SER A 37 -17.10 6.78 8.59
N GLY A 38 -17.69 5.58 8.67
CA GLY A 38 -18.66 5.12 7.68
C GLY A 38 -18.07 4.56 6.40
N GLU A 39 -16.75 4.57 6.28
CA GLU A 39 -16.04 4.09 5.10
C GLU A 39 -15.66 2.63 5.28
N SER A 40 -15.82 1.81 4.23
CA SER A 40 -15.30 0.45 4.27
C SER A 40 -13.78 0.47 4.09
N GLU A 41 -13.13 -0.63 4.45
CA GLU A 41 -11.67 -0.77 4.22
C GLU A 41 -11.33 -0.61 2.74
N ARG A 42 -12.09 -1.28 1.86
CA ARG A 42 -11.84 -1.21 0.41
C ARG A 42 -12.01 0.21 -0.12
N ALA A 43 -13.08 0.90 0.30
CA ALA A 43 -13.34 2.28 -0.14
C ALA A 43 -12.23 3.22 0.33
N ALA A 44 -11.79 3.07 1.59
CA ALA A 44 -10.70 3.88 2.12
C ALA A 44 -9.40 3.64 1.35
N ALA A 45 -9.08 2.37 1.07
CA ALA A 45 -7.87 2.02 0.33
C ALA A 45 -7.87 2.66 -1.06
N MET A 46 -8.99 2.55 -1.78
CA MET A 46 -9.10 3.12 -3.12
C MET A 46 -9.01 4.64 -3.10
N ARG A 47 -9.66 5.27 -2.13
CA ARG A 47 -9.64 6.73 -1.97
C ARG A 47 -8.22 7.22 -1.70
N GLU A 48 -7.52 6.57 -0.78
CA GLU A 48 -6.16 6.96 -0.43
C GLU A 48 -5.19 6.78 -1.59
N ALA A 49 -5.30 5.67 -2.32
CA ALA A 49 -4.45 5.46 -3.49
C ALA A 49 -4.65 6.58 -4.52
N ARG A 50 -5.89 6.97 -4.77
CA ARG A 50 -6.20 8.04 -5.73
C ARG A 50 -5.71 9.40 -5.21
N GLU A 51 -5.91 9.69 -3.92
CA GLU A 51 -5.48 10.97 -3.35
C GLU A 51 -3.97 11.11 -3.36
N GLU A 52 -3.25 10.04 -3.05
CA GLU A 52 -1.79 10.09 -2.92
C GLU A 52 -1.05 9.96 -4.24
N THR A 53 -1.64 9.31 -5.23
CA THR A 53 -0.94 9.02 -6.49
C THR A 53 -1.67 9.47 -7.75
N GLY A 54 -2.95 9.87 -7.63
CA GLY A 54 -3.77 10.21 -8.78
C GLY A 54 -4.21 9.02 -9.62
N ILE A 55 -3.91 7.79 -9.17
CA ILE A 55 -4.17 6.58 -9.94
C ILE A 55 -5.50 5.96 -9.53
N HIS A 56 -6.31 5.59 -10.53
CA HIS A 56 -7.46 4.74 -10.32
C HIS A 56 -7.02 3.29 -10.39
N VAL A 57 -7.43 2.50 -9.40
CA VAL A 57 -7.05 1.09 -9.33
C VAL A 57 -8.28 0.21 -9.37
N ALA A 58 -8.13 -0.96 -9.97
CA ALA A 58 -9.13 -2.03 -9.91
C ALA A 58 -8.63 -3.06 -8.91
N LEU A 59 -9.33 -3.19 -7.78
CA LEU A 59 -8.92 -4.13 -6.73
C LEU A 59 -9.23 -5.55 -7.16
N LEU A 60 -8.27 -6.44 -6.91
CA LEU A 60 -8.44 -7.87 -7.18
C LEU A 60 -9.12 -8.53 -5.99
N ASP A 61 -10.06 -9.43 -6.27
CA ASP A 61 -10.70 -10.21 -5.20
C ASP A 61 -9.74 -11.26 -4.66
N GLY A 62 -9.87 -11.54 -3.38
CA GLY A 62 -9.12 -12.61 -2.73
C GLY A 62 -7.81 -12.19 -2.10
N PHE A 63 -7.44 -10.93 -2.17
CA PHE A 63 -6.24 -10.43 -1.51
C PHE A 63 -6.60 -9.40 -0.45
N ARG A 64 -6.26 -9.71 0.79
CA ARG A 64 -6.35 -8.78 1.92
C ARG A 64 -5.29 -9.20 2.94
N GLN A 65 -4.34 -8.33 3.19
CA GLN A 65 -3.25 -8.61 4.14
C GLN A 65 -3.17 -7.49 5.17
N VAL A 66 -2.75 -7.84 6.36
CA VAL A 66 -2.66 -6.89 7.46
C VAL A 66 -1.22 -6.84 7.94
N ASP A 67 -0.69 -5.63 8.06
CA ASP A 67 0.58 -5.38 8.73
C ASP A 67 0.23 -4.75 10.07
N GLU A 68 0.66 -5.38 11.16
CA GLU A 68 0.26 -4.99 12.50
C GLU A 68 1.48 -4.89 13.41
N TYR A 69 1.55 -3.77 14.14
CA TYR A 69 2.61 -3.57 15.12
C TYR A 69 2.12 -2.66 16.24
N ALA A 70 2.83 -2.69 17.38
CA ALA A 70 2.49 -1.87 18.52
C ALA A 70 3.66 -0.96 18.88
N PHE A 71 3.34 0.22 19.37
CA PHE A 71 4.36 1.15 19.85
C PHE A 71 3.78 1.97 21.02
N ALA A 72 4.67 2.61 21.78
CA ALA A 72 4.27 3.45 22.90
C ALA A 72 4.24 4.92 22.46
N ARG A 73 3.17 5.62 22.84
CA ARG A 73 3.02 7.05 22.64
C ARG A 73 2.58 7.66 23.97
N ARG A 74 3.45 8.45 24.59
CA ARG A 74 3.16 9.11 25.87
C ARG A 74 2.66 8.12 26.93
N ALA A 75 3.41 7.03 27.11
CA ALA A 75 3.07 5.96 28.07
C ALA A 75 1.80 5.19 27.74
N GLU A 76 1.19 5.42 26.60
CA GLU A 76 0.04 4.65 26.12
C GLU A 76 0.49 3.69 25.02
N LEU A 77 0.01 2.45 25.08
CA LEU A 77 0.27 1.46 24.04
C LEU A 77 -0.68 1.68 22.88
N VAL A 78 -0.14 1.87 21.68
CA VAL A 78 -0.91 2.05 20.45
C VAL A 78 -0.65 0.84 19.56
N GLN A 79 -1.73 0.17 19.13
CA GLN A 79 -1.65 -0.89 18.14
C GLN A 79 -2.05 -0.32 16.79
N LYS A 80 -1.19 -0.48 15.79
CA LYS A 80 -1.45 0.00 14.45
C LYS A 80 -1.70 -1.16 13.51
N GLN A 81 -2.79 -1.07 12.76
CA GLN A 81 -3.15 -2.05 11.74
C GLN A 81 -3.23 -1.35 10.41
N SER A 82 -2.49 -1.83 9.44
CA SER A 82 -2.56 -1.36 8.06
C SER A 82 -3.07 -2.49 7.20
N ILE A 83 -4.25 -2.29 6.61
CA ILE A 83 -4.92 -3.29 5.80
C ILE A 83 -4.61 -2.99 4.34
N TYR A 84 -4.07 -3.96 3.60
CA TYR A 84 -3.68 -3.78 2.21
C TYR A 84 -4.46 -4.68 1.28
N PHE A 85 -4.95 -4.06 0.21
CA PHE A 85 -5.53 -4.75 -0.94
C PHE A 85 -4.54 -4.70 -2.09
N LEU A 86 -4.82 -5.45 -3.15
CA LEU A 86 -3.99 -5.48 -4.35
C LEU A 86 -4.79 -4.90 -5.49
N GLY A 87 -4.24 -3.91 -6.19
CA GLY A 87 -4.97 -3.24 -7.24
C GLY A 87 -4.16 -2.99 -8.50
N GLU A 88 -4.79 -3.20 -9.64
CA GLU A 88 -4.17 -2.93 -10.93
C GLU A 88 -4.41 -1.48 -11.34
N ALA A 89 -3.33 -0.79 -11.67
CA ALA A 89 -3.40 0.60 -12.12
C ALA A 89 -3.85 0.65 -13.58
N ALA A 90 -4.76 1.59 -13.89
CA ALA A 90 -5.24 1.79 -15.25
C ALA A 90 -4.18 2.45 -16.12
N SER A 91 -3.24 3.18 -15.53
CA SER A 91 -2.17 3.85 -16.26
C SER A 91 -0.91 3.92 -15.40
N HIS A 92 0.21 4.25 -16.04
CA HIS A 92 1.50 4.41 -15.38
C HIS A 92 1.73 5.87 -14.93
N ASN A 93 0.72 6.73 -15.07
CA ASN A 93 0.85 8.16 -14.81
C ASN A 93 0.51 8.50 -13.37
N ALA A 94 1.39 8.12 -12.45
CA ALA A 94 1.27 8.50 -11.06
C ALA A 94 1.91 9.87 -10.82
N ARG A 95 1.39 10.58 -9.84
CA ARG A 95 1.96 11.86 -9.42
C ARG A 95 1.97 11.91 -7.89
N ILE A 96 2.93 12.64 -7.36
CA ILE A 96 3.13 12.77 -5.92
C ILE A 96 2.06 13.71 -5.34
N SER A 97 1.45 13.33 -4.21
CA SER A 97 0.64 14.24 -3.43
C SER A 97 1.55 15.13 -2.58
N TRP A 98 1.00 16.20 -2.00
CA TRP A 98 1.76 17.10 -1.14
C TRP A 98 2.33 16.40 0.11
N GLU A 99 1.78 15.25 0.48
CA GLU A 99 2.23 14.50 1.65
C GLU A 99 3.49 13.66 1.40
N HIS A 100 3.86 13.52 0.14
CA HIS A 100 5.00 12.68 -0.26
C HIS A 100 6.02 13.49 -1.04
N ASP A 101 7.27 13.05 -1.02
CA ASP A 101 8.36 13.75 -1.72
C ASP A 101 8.91 12.95 -2.91
N ASP A 102 8.52 11.70 -3.07
CA ASP A 102 8.99 10.89 -4.18
C ASP A 102 8.04 9.72 -4.44
N LEU A 103 8.12 9.17 -5.64
CA LEU A 103 7.45 7.92 -6.00
C LEU A 103 8.30 7.16 -7.00
N ALA A 104 8.07 5.85 -7.08
CA ALA A 104 8.80 5.01 -8.02
C ALA A 104 7.95 3.83 -8.45
N TRP A 105 8.00 3.50 -9.75
CA TRP A 105 7.50 2.25 -10.29
C TRP A 105 8.67 1.29 -10.41
N LEU A 106 8.61 0.16 -9.72
CA LEU A 106 9.75 -0.75 -9.63
C LEU A 106 9.32 -2.20 -9.85
N PRO A 107 10.12 -2.99 -10.58
CA PRO A 107 9.89 -4.43 -10.62
C PRO A 107 10.08 -5.02 -9.23
N PHE A 108 9.64 -6.25 -9.03
CA PHE A 108 9.57 -6.84 -7.69
C PHE A 108 10.89 -6.75 -6.91
N ASP A 109 12.00 -7.18 -7.52
CA ASP A 109 13.27 -7.22 -6.79
C ASP A 109 13.70 -5.85 -6.31
N ASP A 110 13.54 -4.83 -7.15
CA ASP A 110 13.91 -3.46 -6.80
C ASP A 110 12.96 -2.87 -5.77
N ALA A 111 11.65 -3.14 -5.90
CA ALA A 111 10.67 -2.69 -4.92
C ALA A 111 10.92 -3.34 -3.55
N PHE A 112 11.18 -4.65 -3.54
CA PHE A 112 11.49 -5.36 -2.31
C PHE A 112 12.72 -4.78 -1.61
N ALA A 113 13.76 -4.51 -2.39
CA ALA A 113 14.99 -3.93 -1.84
C ALA A 113 14.79 -2.50 -1.33
N ARG A 114 13.90 -1.74 -1.99
CA ARG A 114 13.64 -0.35 -1.62
C ARG A 114 12.87 -0.23 -0.30
N LEU A 115 11.96 -1.17 -0.02
CA LEU A 115 11.19 -1.18 1.22
C LEU A 115 12.12 -1.38 2.41
N GLU A 116 11.90 -0.63 3.48
CA GLU A 116 12.80 -0.62 4.64
C GLU A 116 12.32 -1.51 5.77
N TYR A 117 11.01 -1.81 5.83
CA TYR A 117 10.42 -2.55 6.93
C TYR A 117 9.98 -3.93 6.50
N GLU A 118 10.17 -4.89 7.39
CA GLU A 118 9.84 -6.30 7.12
C GLU A 118 8.36 -6.49 6.81
N GLY A 119 7.48 -5.72 7.48
CA GLY A 119 6.04 -5.80 7.21
C GLY A 119 5.69 -5.48 5.78
N GLY A 120 6.24 -4.41 5.23
CA GLY A 120 6.03 -4.02 3.83
C GLY A 120 6.61 -5.04 2.85
N LYS A 121 7.80 -5.55 3.16
CA LYS A 121 8.44 -6.58 2.33
C LYS A 121 7.59 -7.84 2.25
N GLU A 122 7.03 -8.28 3.38
CA GLU A 122 6.18 -9.46 3.42
C GLU A 122 4.88 -9.26 2.64
N ILE A 123 4.27 -8.10 2.78
CA ILE A 123 3.06 -7.76 2.03
C ILE A 123 3.35 -7.81 0.52
N LEU A 124 4.46 -7.20 0.09
CA LEU A 124 4.86 -7.21 -1.32
C LEU A 124 5.10 -8.63 -1.83
N ARG A 125 5.78 -9.45 -1.03
CA ARG A 125 6.05 -10.83 -1.39
C ARG A 125 4.74 -11.60 -1.62
N ARG A 126 3.77 -11.43 -0.73
CA ARG A 126 2.47 -12.08 -0.84
C ARG A 126 1.70 -11.60 -2.06
N ALA A 127 1.75 -10.31 -2.35
CA ALA A 127 1.12 -9.75 -3.54
C ALA A 127 1.72 -10.35 -4.81
N ASN A 128 3.04 -10.44 -4.88
CA ASN A 128 3.73 -10.98 -6.04
C ASN A 128 3.41 -12.45 -6.25
N GLU A 129 3.35 -13.23 -5.18
CA GLU A 129 2.95 -14.64 -5.26
C GLU A 129 1.50 -14.79 -5.71
N PHE A 130 0.61 -13.94 -5.20
CA PHE A 130 -0.80 -13.94 -5.59
C PHE A 130 -0.94 -13.72 -7.09
N LEU A 131 -0.22 -12.75 -7.63
CA LEU A 131 -0.29 -12.45 -9.07
C LEU A 131 0.26 -13.59 -9.92
N LYS A 132 1.29 -14.28 -9.45
CA LYS A 132 1.83 -15.46 -10.16
C LYS A 132 0.80 -16.58 -10.25
N ARG A 133 -0.01 -16.77 -9.22
CA ARG A 133 -1.04 -17.82 -9.19
C ARG A 133 -2.25 -17.47 -10.04
N LYS A 134 -2.45 -16.20 -10.35
CA LYS A 134 -3.64 -15.70 -11.05
C LYS A 134 -3.47 -15.59 -12.56
N ARG A 135 -2.39 -16.10 -13.13
CA ARG A 135 -2.23 -16.01 -14.58
C ARG A 135 -3.11 -16.98 -15.33
#